data_0d3bfead363081c476c7f7435cfcc2a8
#
_entry.id   0d3bfead363081c476c7f7435cfcc2a8
#
_cell.length_a   1.000
_cell.length_b   1.000
_cell.length_c   1.000
_cell.angle_alpha   90.00
_cell.angle_beta   90.00
_cell.angle_gamma   90.00
#
_symmetry.space_group_name_H-M   'P 1'
#
loop_
_entity.id
_entity.type
_entity.pdbx_description
1 polymer ?
#
loop_
_entity_poly.entity_id
_entity_poly.type
_entity_poly.pdbx_seq_one_letter_code
_entity_poly.pdbx_strand_id
1 'polypeptide(L)'
;FLCFTFNLSQAQQAYQVHQDNVKPSMLMEYEKIAKEFNAASIEHNLQTSWFTAMSNDFRYYYITPIKNFAELDERPMADMAKAMGDTFGEMFDRFDKCYDSHGTYIIMKDDALSYMPEGKSDAPADENYRKWFYMYYAPENAKNMREGMMAVKAFFAAKGSTEYYRVYRNGFGQMEHYYMVSVSAKDEIDSATRGKVNEQVLGPDRWDVFSKIMKYATRMEEISGEMRPDLSYSPKTE
;
A
#
# COMPACT_ATOMS: atom_id res chain seq x y z
N PHE A 1 18.63 37.75 19.48
CA PHE A 1 17.48 36.82 19.42
C PHE A 1 17.74 35.86 18.29
N LEU A 2 18.15 34.62 18.58
CA LEU A 2 18.29 33.57 17.61
C LEU A 2 16.89 32.90 17.46
N CYS A 3 16.20 33.16 16.36
CA CYS A 3 14.98 32.38 16.01
C CYS A 3 15.42 31.00 15.53
N PHE A 4 15.26 29.97 16.38
CA PHE A 4 15.28 28.59 15.93
C PHE A 4 13.96 28.31 15.20
N THR A 5 13.98 28.30 13.89
CA THR A 5 12.90 27.71 13.09
C THR A 5 12.99 26.20 13.26
N PHE A 6 12.12 25.65 14.10
CA PHE A 6 11.86 24.22 14.12
C PHE A 6 11.21 23.86 12.78
N ASN A 7 11.99 23.29 11.86
CA ASN A 7 11.41 22.53 10.77
C ASN A 7 10.71 21.32 11.42
N LEU A 8 9.39 21.38 11.55
CA LEU A 8 8.59 20.21 11.82
C LEU A 8 8.76 19.29 10.59
N SER A 9 9.71 18.37 10.69
CA SER A 9 9.77 17.22 9.79
C SER A 9 8.45 16.50 9.97
N GLN A 10 7.53 16.61 8.99
CA GLN A 10 6.37 15.76 8.97
C GLN A 10 6.88 14.32 8.94
N ALA A 11 6.60 13.59 10.01
CA ALA A 11 6.95 12.17 10.07
C ALA A 11 6.27 11.49 8.88
N GLN A 12 7.07 10.80 8.05
CA GLN A 12 6.53 10.04 6.94
C GLN A 12 5.54 9.01 7.48
N GLN A 13 4.33 8.94 6.89
CA GLN A 13 3.34 7.97 7.31
C GLN A 13 3.86 6.55 7.07
N ALA A 14 3.97 5.79 8.13
CA ALA A 14 4.34 4.38 8.10
C ALA A 14 3.09 3.49 8.14
N TYR A 15 3.19 2.33 7.50
CA TYR A 15 2.17 1.30 7.51
C TYR A 15 2.82 -0.05 7.81
N GLN A 16 2.22 -0.78 8.74
CA GLN A 16 2.47 -2.20 8.88
C GLN A 16 1.60 -2.92 7.84
N VAL A 17 2.21 -3.78 7.05
CA VAL A 17 1.53 -4.61 6.07
C VAL A 17 1.69 -6.07 6.48
N HIS A 18 0.58 -6.74 6.76
CA HIS A 18 0.54 -8.18 6.85
C HIS A 18 0.08 -8.73 5.50
N GLN A 19 0.84 -9.64 4.93
CA GLN A 19 0.59 -10.24 3.62
C GLN A 19 0.39 -11.73 3.74
N ASP A 20 -0.71 -12.24 3.17
CA ASP A 20 -0.99 -13.66 3.01
C ASP A 20 -0.96 -14.04 1.53
N ASN A 21 -0.19 -15.06 1.17
CA ASN A 21 -0.13 -15.62 -0.17
C ASN A 21 -1.12 -16.79 -0.25
N VAL A 22 -2.36 -16.49 -0.61
CA VAL A 22 -3.48 -17.41 -0.55
C VAL A 22 -3.43 -18.42 -1.70
N LYS A 23 -3.63 -19.69 -1.38
CA LYS A 23 -3.76 -20.76 -2.39
C LYS A 23 -5.01 -20.51 -3.23
N PRO A 24 -4.92 -20.53 -4.57
CA PRO A 24 -6.10 -20.31 -5.43
C PRO A 24 -7.30 -21.22 -5.10
N SER A 25 -7.02 -22.46 -4.71
CA SER A 25 -8.06 -23.43 -4.32
C SER A 25 -8.75 -23.13 -3.00
N MET A 26 -8.17 -22.25 -2.17
CA MET A 26 -8.67 -21.91 -0.84
C MET A 26 -9.25 -20.50 -0.77
N LEU A 27 -9.33 -19.79 -1.88
CA LEU A 27 -9.76 -18.39 -1.94
C LEU A 27 -11.10 -18.14 -1.25
N MET A 28 -12.11 -18.97 -1.57
CA MET A 28 -13.47 -18.80 -1.03
C MET A 28 -13.53 -19.07 0.49
N GLU A 29 -12.78 -20.05 0.96
CA GLU A 29 -12.70 -20.34 2.40
C GLU A 29 -11.93 -19.23 3.14
N TYR A 30 -10.84 -18.75 2.57
CA TYR A 30 -10.08 -17.64 3.12
C TYR A 30 -10.95 -16.39 3.31
N GLU A 31 -11.68 -15.98 2.27
CA GLU A 31 -12.55 -14.80 2.36
C GLU A 31 -13.72 -15.00 3.36
N LYS A 32 -14.23 -16.22 3.45
CA LYS A 32 -15.25 -16.54 4.46
C LYS A 32 -14.70 -16.33 5.88
N ILE A 33 -13.50 -16.86 6.17
CA ILE A 33 -12.86 -16.69 7.48
C ILE A 33 -12.53 -15.21 7.73
N ALA A 34 -12.05 -14.46 6.72
CA ALA A 34 -11.77 -13.04 6.85
C ALA A 34 -13.02 -12.22 7.20
N LYS A 35 -14.19 -12.58 6.65
CA LYS A 35 -15.48 -11.97 7.01
C LYS A 35 -15.93 -12.36 8.43
N GLU A 36 -15.71 -13.60 8.83
CA GLU A 36 -15.95 -14.06 10.21
C GLU A 36 -15.06 -13.28 11.20
N PHE A 37 -13.79 -13.08 10.87
CA PHE A 37 -12.85 -12.29 11.67
C PHE A 37 -13.29 -10.82 11.78
N ASN A 38 -13.73 -10.21 10.68
CA ASN A 38 -14.28 -8.86 10.72
C ASN A 38 -15.53 -8.75 11.59
N ALA A 39 -16.43 -9.74 11.51
CA ALA A 39 -17.63 -9.78 12.36
C ALA A 39 -17.25 -9.86 13.85
N ALA A 40 -16.31 -10.73 14.21
CA ALA A 40 -15.81 -10.84 15.57
C ALA A 40 -15.09 -9.54 16.02
N SER A 41 -14.35 -8.89 15.14
CA SER A 41 -13.70 -7.59 15.41
C SER A 41 -14.73 -6.50 15.73
N ILE A 42 -15.86 -6.49 15.02
CA ILE A 42 -16.98 -5.57 15.28
C ILE A 42 -17.64 -5.89 16.63
N GLU A 43 -17.92 -7.18 16.89
CA GLU A 43 -18.58 -7.65 18.13
C GLU A 43 -17.76 -7.29 19.37
N HIS A 44 -16.44 -7.48 19.30
CA HIS A 44 -15.52 -7.20 20.41
C HIS A 44 -14.96 -5.78 20.40
N ASN A 45 -15.44 -4.89 19.51
CA ASN A 45 -15.01 -3.50 19.37
C ASN A 45 -13.47 -3.36 19.37
N LEU A 46 -12.82 -4.13 18.48
CA LEU A 46 -11.36 -4.19 18.39
C LEU A 46 -10.76 -2.78 18.15
N GLN A 47 -9.79 -2.38 18.95
CA GLN A 47 -9.23 -1.03 18.96
C GLN A 47 -8.03 -0.89 18.01
N THR A 48 -8.17 -1.38 16.78
CA THR A 48 -7.23 -1.16 15.68
C THR A 48 -8.00 -1.02 14.39
N SER A 49 -7.33 -0.66 13.31
CA SER A 49 -7.94 -0.57 11.99
C SER A 49 -7.00 -1.09 10.92
N TRP A 50 -7.55 -1.58 9.82
CA TRP A 50 -6.78 -1.93 8.64
C TRP A 50 -7.58 -1.68 7.36
N PHE A 51 -6.87 -1.37 6.31
CA PHE A 51 -7.36 -1.45 4.94
C PHE A 51 -6.93 -2.78 4.36
N THR A 52 -7.81 -3.40 3.57
CA THR A 52 -7.47 -4.64 2.87
C THR A 52 -7.36 -4.37 1.38
N ALA A 53 -6.32 -4.91 0.77
CA ALA A 53 -6.17 -4.99 -0.67
C ALA A 53 -5.91 -6.44 -1.10
N MET A 54 -6.29 -6.77 -2.33
CA MET A 54 -6.03 -8.07 -2.93
C MET A 54 -5.39 -7.86 -4.30
N SER A 55 -4.31 -8.58 -4.60
CA SER A 55 -3.73 -8.59 -5.94
C SER A 55 -4.29 -9.73 -6.81
N ASN A 56 -4.15 -9.59 -8.12
CA ASN A 56 -4.63 -10.56 -9.11
C ASN A 56 -3.95 -11.95 -9.03
N ASP A 57 -2.86 -12.06 -8.27
CA ASP A 57 -2.17 -13.31 -7.96
C ASP A 57 -2.47 -13.86 -6.56
N PHE A 58 -3.64 -13.48 -5.99
CA PHE A 58 -4.20 -13.96 -4.73
C PHE A 58 -3.36 -13.62 -3.48
N ARG A 59 -2.60 -12.54 -3.50
CA ARG A 59 -2.00 -11.97 -2.29
C ARG A 59 -2.98 -11.01 -1.62
N TYR A 60 -3.23 -11.20 -0.34
CA TYR A 60 -4.01 -10.29 0.49
C TYR A 60 -3.07 -9.46 1.34
N TYR A 61 -3.37 -8.18 1.46
CA TYR A 61 -2.59 -7.21 2.21
C TYR A 61 -3.50 -6.54 3.23
N TYR A 62 -3.18 -6.69 4.51
CA TYR A 62 -3.82 -5.98 5.60
C TYR A 62 -2.90 -4.84 6.02
N ILE A 63 -3.33 -3.62 5.78
CA ILE A 63 -2.50 -2.41 5.82
C ILE A 63 -2.96 -1.57 7.00
N THR A 64 -2.19 -1.56 8.08
CA THR A 64 -2.46 -0.82 9.30
C THR A 64 -1.58 0.43 9.36
N PRO A 65 -2.13 1.65 9.42
CA PRO A 65 -1.33 2.84 9.65
C PRO A 65 -0.76 2.81 11.06
N ILE A 66 0.52 3.15 11.20
CA ILE A 66 1.19 3.28 12.50
C ILE A 66 1.79 4.68 12.64
N LYS A 67 1.68 5.27 13.82
CA LYS A 67 2.23 6.61 14.13
C LYS A 67 3.72 6.54 14.41
N ASN A 68 4.15 5.46 15.06
CA ASN A 68 5.54 5.18 15.39
C ASN A 68 5.73 3.68 15.62
N PHE A 69 6.99 3.23 15.69
CA PHE A 69 7.32 1.81 15.85
C PHE A 69 7.03 1.23 17.23
N ALA A 70 6.79 2.04 18.26
CA ALA A 70 6.38 1.53 19.56
C ALA A 70 4.99 0.89 19.52
N GLU A 71 4.12 1.27 18.57
CA GLU A 71 2.82 0.63 18.39
C GLU A 71 2.91 -0.85 17.94
N LEU A 72 4.07 -1.28 17.44
CA LEU A 72 4.32 -2.69 17.11
C LEU A 72 4.44 -3.59 18.35
N ASP A 73 4.68 -3.03 19.53
CA ASP A 73 4.71 -3.75 20.81
C ASP A 73 3.29 -3.97 21.37
N GLU A 74 2.30 -3.27 20.86
CA GLU A 74 0.92 -3.38 21.29
C GLU A 74 0.31 -4.74 20.87
N ARG A 75 -0.66 -5.18 21.65
CA ARG A 75 -1.39 -6.44 21.41
C ARG A 75 -2.90 -6.15 21.30
N PRO A 76 -3.34 -5.44 20.24
CA PRO A 76 -4.74 -4.98 20.13
C PRO A 76 -5.77 -6.11 20.17
N MET A 77 -5.39 -7.32 19.77
CA MET A 77 -6.27 -8.50 19.76
C MET A 77 -6.33 -9.26 21.10
N ALA A 78 -5.56 -8.87 22.12
CA ALA A 78 -5.43 -9.65 23.36
C ALA A 78 -6.75 -9.83 24.09
N ASP A 79 -7.56 -8.78 24.22
CA ASP A 79 -8.86 -8.85 24.90
C ASP A 79 -9.88 -9.65 24.09
N MET A 80 -9.89 -9.49 22.77
CA MET A 80 -10.73 -10.28 21.86
C MET A 80 -10.36 -11.77 21.94
N ALA A 81 -9.07 -12.11 21.90
CA ALA A 81 -8.59 -13.48 22.03
C ALA A 81 -9.02 -14.10 23.37
N LYS A 82 -8.92 -13.35 24.47
CA LYS A 82 -9.37 -13.78 25.79
C LYS A 82 -10.88 -14.01 25.85
N ALA A 83 -11.66 -13.15 25.22
CA ALA A 83 -13.13 -13.26 25.21
C ALA A 83 -13.60 -14.42 24.34
N MET A 84 -12.96 -14.69 23.21
CA MET A 84 -13.30 -15.79 22.31
C MET A 84 -12.76 -17.15 22.76
N GLY A 85 -11.74 -17.17 23.63
CA GLY A 85 -11.12 -18.42 24.10
C GLY A 85 -10.58 -19.27 22.94
N ASP A 86 -10.87 -20.57 22.95
CA ASP A 86 -10.35 -21.53 21.97
C ASP A 86 -10.78 -21.20 20.53
N THR A 87 -11.97 -20.61 20.35
CA THR A 87 -12.49 -20.22 19.03
C THR A 87 -11.59 -19.23 18.30
N PHE A 88 -10.87 -18.37 19.03
CA PHE A 88 -9.89 -17.46 18.43
C PHE A 88 -8.74 -18.23 17.78
N GLY A 89 -8.15 -19.18 18.49
CA GLY A 89 -7.09 -20.04 17.95
C GLY A 89 -7.55 -20.88 16.77
N GLU A 90 -8.72 -21.53 16.88
CA GLU A 90 -9.30 -22.31 15.79
C GLU A 90 -9.54 -21.51 14.51
N MET A 91 -9.87 -20.21 14.61
CA MET A 91 -10.02 -19.33 13.46
C MET A 91 -8.68 -19.14 12.74
N PHE A 92 -7.58 -18.90 13.46
CA PHE A 92 -6.25 -18.79 12.87
C PHE A 92 -5.75 -20.11 12.30
N ASP A 93 -6.04 -21.25 12.95
CA ASP A 93 -5.73 -22.60 12.41
C ASP A 93 -6.44 -22.86 11.07
N ARG A 94 -7.59 -22.22 10.84
CA ARG A 94 -8.30 -22.28 9.56
C ARG A 94 -7.63 -21.39 8.52
N PHE A 95 -7.22 -20.15 8.90
CA PHE A 95 -6.45 -19.26 8.01
C PHE A 95 -5.16 -19.92 7.55
N ASP A 96 -4.41 -20.56 8.46
CA ASP A 96 -3.11 -21.19 8.19
C ASP A 96 -3.20 -22.30 7.12
N LYS A 97 -4.36 -22.89 6.93
CA LYS A 97 -4.60 -23.88 5.86
C LYS A 97 -4.80 -23.23 4.49
N CYS A 98 -5.15 -21.94 4.45
CA CYS A 98 -5.53 -21.24 3.23
C CYS A 98 -4.37 -20.62 2.45
N TYR A 99 -3.22 -20.38 3.07
CA TYR A 99 -2.06 -19.78 2.41
C TYR A 99 -0.82 -20.67 2.48
N ASP A 100 0.13 -20.44 1.61
CA ASP A 100 1.41 -21.16 1.58
C ASP A 100 2.49 -20.42 2.37
N SER A 101 2.39 -19.10 2.42
CA SER A 101 3.31 -18.25 3.15
C SER A 101 2.62 -16.94 3.53
N HIS A 102 3.10 -16.35 4.61
CA HIS A 102 2.66 -15.05 5.06
C HIS A 102 3.82 -14.29 5.70
N GLY A 103 3.65 -13.00 5.90
CA GLY A 103 4.67 -12.20 6.55
C GLY A 103 4.22 -10.78 6.83
N THR A 104 4.98 -10.12 7.70
CA THR A 104 4.70 -8.75 8.08
C THR A 104 5.93 -7.88 7.80
N TYR A 105 5.70 -6.71 7.21
CA TYR A 105 6.73 -5.74 6.89
C TYR A 105 6.20 -4.31 6.99
N ILE A 106 7.11 -3.36 6.94
CA ILE A 106 6.77 -1.93 7.00
C ILE A 106 7.00 -1.30 5.63
N ILE A 107 6.05 -0.48 5.21
CA ILE A 107 6.23 0.47 4.11
C ILE A 107 6.06 1.90 4.61
N MET A 108 6.74 2.83 3.93
CA MET A 108 6.72 4.25 4.27
C MET A 108 6.19 5.04 3.06
N LYS A 109 5.12 5.82 3.25
CA LYS A 109 4.65 6.75 2.22
C LYS A 109 5.67 7.87 2.03
N ASP A 110 6.03 8.17 0.79
CA ASP A 110 6.93 9.26 0.43
C ASP A 110 6.14 10.36 -0.32
N ASP A 111 5.63 11.34 0.44
CA ASP A 111 4.85 12.44 -0.11
C ASP A 111 5.68 13.37 -1.00
N ALA A 112 7.00 13.43 -0.77
CA ALA A 112 7.90 14.21 -1.61
C ALA A 112 7.99 13.64 -3.03
N LEU A 113 7.81 12.33 -3.18
CA LEU A 113 7.83 11.64 -4.48
C LEU A 113 6.42 11.42 -5.05
N SER A 114 5.39 11.41 -4.24
CA SER A 114 3.99 11.26 -4.67
C SER A 114 3.52 12.47 -5.46
N TYR A 115 2.73 12.24 -6.50
CA TYR A 115 2.12 13.29 -7.31
C TYR A 115 0.61 13.32 -7.09
N MET A 116 0.14 14.36 -6.41
CA MET A 116 -1.26 14.54 -6.03
C MET A 116 -1.65 15.98 -6.43
N PRO A 117 -2.14 16.20 -7.67
CA PRO A 117 -2.61 17.51 -8.09
C PRO A 117 -3.84 17.94 -7.27
N GLU A 118 -4.12 19.25 -7.26
CA GLU A 118 -5.23 19.83 -6.51
C GLU A 118 -6.56 19.12 -6.78
N GLY A 119 -7.36 18.91 -5.74
CA GLY A 119 -8.66 18.24 -5.81
C GLY A 119 -8.60 16.71 -5.79
N LYS A 120 -7.42 16.09 -5.71
CA LYS A 120 -7.29 14.65 -5.56
C LYS A 120 -7.26 14.22 -4.08
N SER A 121 -7.84 13.06 -3.81
CA SER A 121 -7.89 12.46 -2.47
C SER A 121 -6.98 11.24 -2.37
N ASP A 122 -6.44 11.01 -1.18
CA ASP A 122 -5.66 9.80 -0.88
C ASP A 122 -6.51 8.51 -0.96
N ALA A 123 -7.82 8.60 -0.75
CA ALA A 123 -8.76 7.48 -0.77
C ALA A 123 -10.06 7.88 -1.48
N PRO A 124 -10.07 7.97 -2.82
CA PRO A 124 -11.29 8.25 -3.55
C PRO A 124 -12.27 7.07 -3.39
N ALA A 125 -13.53 7.39 -3.04
CA ALA A 125 -14.52 6.41 -2.59
C ALA A 125 -14.92 5.37 -3.66
N ASP A 126 -14.77 5.70 -4.93
CA ASP A 126 -15.20 4.90 -6.07
C ASP A 126 -14.04 4.33 -6.91
N GLU A 127 -12.80 4.52 -6.47
CA GLU A 127 -11.63 4.02 -7.18
C GLU A 127 -10.97 2.87 -6.37
N ASN A 128 -11.53 1.67 -6.43
CA ASN A 128 -10.99 0.50 -5.74
C ASN A 128 -9.92 -0.24 -6.52
N TYR A 129 -9.92 -0.17 -7.85
CA TYR A 129 -8.88 -0.78 -8.67
C TYR A 129 -7.52 -0.15 -8.40
N ARG A 130 -6.47 -0.98 -8.39
CA ARG A 130 -5.09 -0.58 -8.14
C ARG A 130 -4.16 -1.17 -9.17
N LYS A 131 -3.17 -0.34 -9.56
CA LYS A 131 -1.92 -0.82 -10.15
C LYS A 131 -0.78 -0.43 -9.25
N TRP A 132 0.08 -1.39 -8.96
CA TRP A 132 1.29 -1.21 -8.19
C TRP A 132 2.49 -1.47 -9.08
N PHE A 133 3.36 -0.46 -9.25
CA PHE A 133 4.59 -0.55 -10.00
C PHE A 133 5.75 -0.60 -9.01
N TYR A 134 6.40 -1.74 -8.93
CA TYR A 134 7.58 -1.92 -8.11
C TYR A 134 8.83 -1.68 -8.94
N MET A 135 9.72 -0.84 -8.45
CA MET A 135 11.02 -0.54 -9.05
C MET A 135 12.08 -0.88 -8.03
N TYR A 136 12.67 -2.06 -8.19
CA TYR A 136 13.74 -2.56 -7.33
C TYR A 136 15.06 -1.96 -7.73
N TYR A 137 15.95 -1.71 -6.76
CA TYR A 137 17.24 -1.13 -7.01
C TYR A 137 18.29 -1.59 -6.00
N ALA A 138 19.57 -1.61 -6.42
CA ALA A 138 20.70 -1.89 -5.53
C ALA A 138 20.94 -0.67 -4.59
N PRO A 139 21.35 -0.89 -3.31
CA PRO A 139 21.57 0.18 -2.32
C PRO A 139 22.46 1.32 -2.81
N GLU A 140 23.48 1.02 -3.61
CA GLU A 140 24.38 2.02 -4.22
C GLU A 140 23.68 3.00 -5.15
N ASN A 141 22.51 2.63 -5.70
CA ASN A 141 21.71 3.42 -6.62
C ASN A 141 20.59 4.23 -5.94
N ALA A 142 20.47 4.17 -4.61
CA ALA A 142 19.37 4.81 -3.87
C ALA A 142 19.23 6.31 -4.17
N LYS A 143 20.34 7.05 -4.25
CA LYS A 143 20.34 8.48 -4.59
C LYS A 143 19.84 8.71 -6.02
N ASN A 144 20.37 7.98 -6.98
CA ASN A 144 20.01 8.13 -8.40
C ASN A 144 18.54 7.75 -8.63
N MET A 145 18.04 6.70 -7.98
CA MET A 145 16.62 6.32 -8.03
C MET A 145 15.73 7.43 -7.48
N ARG A 146 16.08 8.01 -6.33
CA ARG A 146 15.31 9.10 -5.75
C ARG A 146 15.28 10.33 -6.68
N GLU A 147 16.42 10.71 -7.26
CA GLU A 147 16.53 11.82 -8.22
C GLU A 147 15.68 11.54 -9.46
N GLY A 148 15.67 10.32 -9.97
CA GLY A 148 14.82 9.88 -11.07
C GLY A 148 13.33 10.01 -10.74
N MET A 149 12.91 9.54 -9.55
CA MET A 149 11.52 9.68 -9.09
C MET A 149 11.09 11.14 -8.93
N MET A 150 11.97 11.99 -8.38
CA MET A 150 11.71 13.45 -8.31
C MET A 150 11.56 14.07 -9.70
N ALA A 151 12.38 13.66 -10.67
CA ALA A 151 12.30 14.14 -12.05
C ALA A 151 10.98 13.74 -12.71
N VAL A 152 10.48 12.51 -12.47
CA VAL A 152 9.15 12.06 -12.94
C VAL A 152 8.05 12.93 -12.34
N LYS A 153 8.03 13.17 -11.03
CA LYS A 153 7.04 14.05 -10.38
C LYS A 153 7.06 15.46 -11.00
N ALA A 154 8.23 16.06 -11.13
CA ALA A 154 8.38 17.39 -11.71
C ALA A 154 7.89 17.43 -13.17
N PHE A 155 8.13 16.37 -13.93
CA PHE A 155 7.68 16.26 -15.31
C PHE A 155 6.14 16.15 -15.42
N PHE A 156 5.49 15.35 -14.59
CA PHE A 156 4.03 15.28 -14.51
C PHE A 156 3.43 16.66 -14.20
N ALA A 157 3.99 17.37 -13.24
CA ALA A 157 3.56 18.71 -12.88
C ALA A 157 3.75 19.70 -14.03
N ALA A 158 4.92 19.70 -14.69
CA ALA A 158 5.22 20.59 -15.80
C ALA A 158 4.33 20.35 -17.02
N LYS A 159 3.90 19.11 -17.27
CA LYS A 159 2.97 18.75 -18.34
C LYS A 159 1.50 18.97 -17.97
N GLY A 160 1.19 19.36 -16.74
CA GLY A 160 -0.18 19.54 -16.27
C GLY A 160 -0.99 18.23 -16.25
N SER A 161 -0.33 17.09 -15.95
CA SER A 161 -1.01 15.80 -15.86
C SER A 161 -2.11 15.83 -14.81
N THR A 162 -3.28 15.29 -15.13
CA THR A 162 -4.40 15.10 -14.20
C THR A 162 -4.35 13.73 -13.52
N GLU A 163 -3.45 12.85 -13.97
CA GLU A 163 -3.18 11.59 -13.28
C GLU A 163 -2.49 11.85 -11.95
N TYR A 164 -2.64 10.93 -11.01
CA TYR A 164 -2.04 11.01 -9.69
C TYR A 164 -1.57 9.66 -9.21
N TYR A 165 -0.57 9.66 -8.36
CA TYR A 165 -0.01 8.45 -7.79
C TYR A 165 0.61 8.70 -6.43
N ARG A 166 0.66 7.63 -5.62
CA ARG A 166 1.37 7.63 -4.35
C ARG A 166 2.61 6.78 -4.48
N VAL A 167 3.66 7.22 -3.82
CA VAL A 167 4.92 6.48 -3.75
C VAL A 167 5.13 5.97 -2.35
N TYR A 168 5.46 4.69 -2.26
CA TYR A 168 5.89 4.04 -1.04
C TYR A 168 7.29 3.50 -1.24
N ARG A 169 8.04 3.40 -0.17
CA ARG A 169 9.33 2.70 -0.13
C ARG A 169 9.29 1.61 0.93
N ASN A 170 10.12 0.60 0.76
CA ASN A 170 10.29 -0.42 1.78
C ASN A 170 10.82 0.20 3.09
N GLY A 171 10.31 -0.32 4.21
CA GLY A 171 10.88 -0.15 5.54
C GLY A 171 11.66 -1.40 5.93
N PHE A 172 11.52 -1.87 7.17
CA PHE A 172 12.10 -3.14 7.61
C PHE A 172 11.15 -4.33 7.34
N GLY A 173 11.70 -5.55 7.39
CA GLY A 173 10.98 -6.79 7.08
C GLY A 173 11.04 -7.19 5.61
N GLN A 174 11.71 -6.40 4.76
CA GLN A 174 11.96 -6.67 3.35
C GLN A 174 13.47 -6.69 3.07
N MET A 175 13.91 -7.63 2.26
CA MET A 175 15.33 -7.78 1.91
C MET A 175 15.76 -6.85 0.76
N GLU A 176 14.82 -6.47 -0.11
CA GLU A 176 15.10 -5.69 -1.31
C GLU A 176 14.70 -4.23 -1.12
N HIS A 177 15.49 -3.32 -1.70
CA HIS A 177 15.12 -1.93 -1.81
C HIS A 177 14.22 -1.70 -3.02
N TYR A 178 13.11 -1.02 -2.82
CA TYR A 178 12.21 -0.64 -3.91
C TYR A 178 11.47 0.68 -3.63
N TYR A 179 11.03 1.30 -4.70
CA TYR A 179 9.89 2.20 -4.70
C TYR A 179 8.68 1.47 -5.28
N MET A 180 7.54 1.60 -4.62
CA MET A 180 6.24 1.14 -5.11
C MET A 180 5.39 2.36 -5.45
N VAL A 181 5.00 2.49 -6.71
CA VAL A 181 4.04 3.50 -7.15
C VAL A 181 2.66 2.87 -7.20
N SER A 182 1.72 3.45 -6.46
CA SER A 182 0.31 3.01 -6.43
C SER A 182 -0.55 4.00 -7.20
N VAL A 183 -1.23 3.50 -8.22
CA VAL A 183 -2.21 4.23 -9.04
C VAL A 183 -3.60 3.68 -8.75
N SER A 184 -4.59 4.58 -8.58
CA SER A 184 -5.99 4.21 -8.35
C SER A 184 -6.82 4.47 -9.59
N ALA A 185 -7.83 3.63 -9.81
CA ALA A 185 -8.85 3.81 -10.84
C ALA A 185 -10.16 3.16 -10.40
N LYS A 186 -11.25 3.40 -11.13
CA LYS A 186 -12.54 2.75 -10.88
C LYS A 186 -12.46 1.25 -11.19
N ASP A 187 -11.90 0.94 -12.34
CA ASP A 187 -11.70 -0.41 -12.86
C ASP A 187 -10.51 -0.43 -13.82
N GLU A 188 -10.23 -1.58 -14.40
CA GLU A 188 -9.14 -1.77 -15.34
C GLU A 188 -9.32 -0.95 -16.62
N ILE A 189 -10.55 -0.79 -17.11
CA ILE A 189 -10.86 -0.02 -18.33
C ILE A 189 -10.61 1.46 -18.10
N ASP A 190 -11.06 2.00 -16.96
CA ASP A 190 -10.77 3.38 -16.54
C ASP A 190 -9.26 3.61 -16.42
N SER A 191 -8.56 2.69 -15.76
CA SER A 191 -7.10 2.74 -15.62
C SER A 191 -6.38 2.79 -16.98
N ALA A 192 -6.77 1.91 -17.91
CA ALA A 192 -6.18 1.86 -19.24
C ALA A 192 -6.49 3.12 -20.06
N THR A 193 -7.73 3.61 -19.96
CA THR A 193 -8.21 4.79 -20.69
C THR A 193 -7.48 6.06 -20.21
N ARG A 194 -7.43 6.27 -18.89
CA ARG A 194 -6.74 7.40 -18.28
C ARG A 194 -5.24 7.36 -18.56
N GLY A 195 -4.64 6.15 -18.46
CA GLY A 195 -3.23 5.96 -18.80
C GLY A 195 -2.90 6.38 -20.23
N LYS A 196 -3.75 6.00 -21.19
CA LYS A 196 -3.57 6.38 -22.60
C LYS A 196 -3.71 7.90 -22.83
N VAL A 197 -4.67 8.54 -22.16
CA VAL A 197 -4.80 10.00 -22.19
C VAL A 197 -3.57 10.67 -21.58
N ASN A 198 -3.10 10.17 -20.45
CA ASN A 198 -1.91 10.70 -19.79
C ASN A 198 -0.64 10.55 -20.64
N GLU A 199 -0.48 9.44 -21.36
CA GLU A 199 0.62 9.28 -22.32
C GLU A 199 0.63 10.36 -23.40
N GLN A 200 -0.54 10.77 -23.88
CA GLN A 200 -0.65 11.87 -24.86
C GLN A 200 -0.27 13.21 -24.24
N VAL A 201 -0.69 13.48 -22.99
CA VAL A 201 -0.34 14.70 -22.24
C VAL A 201 1.16 14.78 -22.00
N LEU A 202 1.78 13.68 -21.58
CA LEU A 202 3.22 13.62 -21.31
C LEU A 202 4.06 13.72 -22.59
N GLY A 203 3.55 13.20 -23.70
CA GLY A 203 4.23 13.23 -24.99
C GLY A 203 5.46 12.30 -25.09
N PRO A 204 6.23 12.37 -26.19
CA PRO A 204 7.38 11.49 -26.42
C PRO A 204 8.51 11.70 -25.41
N ASP A 205 8.69 12.91 -24.90
CA ASP A 205 9.75 13.29 -23.95
C ASP A 205 9.68 12.48 -22.63
N ARG A 206 8.55 11.77 -22.37
CA ARG A 206 8.41 10.92 -21.18
C ARG A 206 9.50 9.88 -21.07
N TRP A 207 9.98 9.36 -22.20
CA TRP A 207 11.03 8.33 -22.20
C TRP A 207 12.38 8.83 -21.71
N ASP A 208 12.70 10.10 -21.96
CA ASP A 208 13.92 10.74 -21.46
C ASP A 208 13.91 10.85 -19.93
N VAL A 209 12.70 11.00 -19.35
CA VAL A 209 12.55 11.11 -17.90
C VAL A 209 12.48 9.72 -17.25
N PHE A 210 11.67 8.80 -17.80
CA PHE A 210 11.55 7.44 -17.24
C PHE A 210 12.85 6.64 -17.36
N SER A 211 13.65 6.87 -18.41
CA SER A 211 14.96 6.23 -18.57
C SER A 211 15.91 6.48 -17.38
N LYS A 212 15.75 7.62 -16.67
CA LYS A 212 16.53 7.92 -15.47
C LYS A 212 16.26 6.93 -14.32
N ILE A 213 15.05 6.38 -14.24
CA ILE A 213 14.70 5.32 -13.29
C ILE A 213 15.15 3.97 -13.83
N MET A 214 14.80 3.66 -15.09
CA MET A 214 15.09 2.37 -15.71
C MET A 214 16.57 2.04 -15.70
N LYS A 215 17.44 3.04 -15.86
CA LYS A 215 18.90 2.88 -15.84
C LYS A 215 19.43 2.28 -14.53
N TYR A 216 18.75 2.54 -13.41
CA TYR A 216 19.21 2.16 -12.08
C TYR A 216 18.31 1.09 -11.42
N ALA A 217 17.20 0.76 -12.04
CA ALA A 217 16.36 -0.34 -11.60
C ALA A 217 17.03 -1.69 -11.95
N THR A 218 17.03 -2.60 -10.98
CA THR A 218 17.48 -3.99 -11.18
C THR A 218 16.36 -4.88 -11.69
N ARG A 219 15.12 -4.56 -11.35
CA ARG A 219 13.89 -5.24 -11.76
C ARG A 219 12.72 -4.28 -11.67
N MET A 220 11.76 -4.45 -12.54
CA MET A 220 10.47 -3.74 -12.50
C MET A 220 9.34 -4.76 -12.57
N GLU A 221 8.32 -4.58 -11.74
CA GLU A 221 7.13 -5.43 -11.71
C GLU A 221 5.88 -4.56 -11.72
N GLU A 222 4.88 -5.00 -12.46
CA GLU A 222 3.52 -4.42 -12.42
C GLU A 222 2.56 -5.47 -11.88
N ILE A 223 1.83 -5.10 -10.85
CA ILE A 223 0.83 -5.95 -10.21
C ILE A 223 -0.48 -5.16 -10.20
N SER A 224 -1.57 -5.79 -10.61
CA SER A 224 -2.91 -5.22 -10.49
C SER A 224 -3.69 -5.89 -9.36
N GLY A 225 -4.71 -5.21 -8.89
CA GLY A 225 -5.57 -5.71 -7.84
C GLY A 225 -6.64 -4.69 -7.46
N GLU A 226 -7.19 -4.84 -6.29
CA GLU A 226 -8.24 -3.96 -5.79
C GLU A 226 -8.18 -3.77 -4.28
N MET A 227 -8.72 -2.67 -3.82
CA MET A 227 -9.06 -2.49 -2.42
C MET A 227 -10.30 -3.32 -2.09
N ARG A 228 -10.32 -3.91 -0.90
CA ARG A 228 -11.41 -4.76 -0.41
C ARG A 228 -12.04 -4.12 0.84
N PRO A 229 -12.93 -3.10 0.64
CA PRO A 229 -13.61 -2.46 1.77
C PRO A 229 -14.45 -3.44 2.60
N ASP A 230 -14.94 -4.52 1.97
CA ASP A 230 -15.70 -5.60 2.63
C ASP A 230 -14.86 -6.45 3.58
N LEU A 231 -13.54 -6.41 3.47
CA LEU A 231 -12.57 -7.09 4.34
C LEU A 231 -11.75 -6.11 5.19
N SER A 232 -11.96 -4.81 5.01
CA SER A 232 -11.34 -3.76 5.82
C SER A 232 -12.10 -3.56 7.14
N TYR A 233 -11.41 -3.05 8.15
CA TYR A 233 -12.01 -2.80 9.45
C TYR A 233 -11.59 -1.45 10.03
N SER A 234 -12.53 -0.80 10.70
CA SER A 234 -12.28 0.38 11.52
C SER A 234 -13.22 0.34 12.73
N PRO A 235 -12.73 0.63 13.94
CA PRO A 235 -13.57 0.68 15.12
C PRO A 235 -14.65 1.76 14.98
N LYS A 236 -15.79 1.56 15.61
CA LYS A 236 -16.82 2.59 15.70
C LYS A 236 -16.27 3.74 16.55
N THR A 237 -16.20 4.93 15.99
CA THR A 237 -16.00 6.16 16.77
C THR A 237 -17.26 6.42 17.58
N GLU A 238 -17.10 6.54 18.91
CA GLU A 238 -18.19 7.04 19.80
C GLU A 238 -18.56 8.48 19.48
#